data_725868ac195b8e34e0b1a6add50bd694
#
_entry.id   725868ac195b8e34e0b1a6add50bd694
#
_cell.length_a   1.000
_cell.length_b   1.000
_cell.length_c   1.000
_cell.angle_alpha   90.00
_cell.angle_beta   90.00
_cell.angle_gamma   90.00
#
_symmetry.space_group_name_H-M   'P 1'
#
loop_
_entity.id
_entity.type
_entity.pdbx_description
1 polymer ?
#
loop_
_entity_poly.entity_id
_entity_poly.type
_entity_poly.pdbx_seq_one_letter_code
_entity_poly.pdbx_strand_id
1 'polypeptide(L)'
;MPTPPKQARSIATEQKMLDAAEELLRAGDARNVTLENVVKLSGTSVGSFYARFGSVEGLFEALRNRYRDAVYQTAILEAYEKAFQQTDLRSALYYSLKPTLEVARREHIAVSYLLRNPTIDQMELVNQRKFMVEKTIEVLQKHRKEIKKKDLRRASENISRMAHATWVHLALYEPSEFIGRKTSLSSVIELVTDMSYAYLTTE
;
A
#
# COMPACT_ATOMS: atom_id res chain seq x y z
N MET A 1 0.25 -3.51 40.49
CA MET A 1 -0.26 -3.11 39.15
C MET A 1 -1.24 -4.16 38.69
N PRO A 2 -2.44 -3.83 38.19
CA PRO A 2 -3.36 -4.81 37.68
C PRO A 2 -2.79 -5.52 36.45
N THR A 3 -2.91 -6.85 36.42
CA THR A 3 -2.46 -7.67 35.29
C THR A 3 -3.38 -7.42 34.11
N PRO A 4 -2.87 -7.05 32.91
CA PRO A 4 -3.72 -6.81 31.75
C PRO A 4 -4.57 -8.04 31.42
N PRO A 5 -5.80 -7.86 30.90
CA PRO A 5 -6.66 -8.96 30.50
C PRO A 5 -5.94 -9.94 29.57
N LYS A 6 -6.26 -11.23 29.63
CA LYS A 6 -5.64 -12.28 28.80
C LYS A 6 -5.63 -11.93 27.30
N GLN A 7 -6.68 -11.25 26.84
CA GLN A 7 -6.83 -10.78 25.46
C GLN A 7 -5.82 -9.67 25.11
N ALA A 8 -5.58 -8.71 26.00
CA ALA A 8 -4.61 -7.63 25.77
C ALA A 8 -3.16 -8.16 25.67
N ARG A 9 -2.80 -9.16 26.51
CA ARG A 9 -1.50 -9.83 26.40
C ARG A 9 -1.37 -10.63 25.09
N SER A 10 -2.45 -11.24 24.65
CA SER A 10 -2.51 -11.99 23.40
C SER A 10 -2.22 -11.08 22.22
N ILE A 11 -2.91 -9.94 22.14
CA ILE A 11 -2.72 -8.92 21.09
C ILE A 11 -1.29 -8.37 21.14
N ALA A 12 -0.78 -8.01 22.32
CA ALA A 12 0.59 -7.48 22.44
C ALA A 12 1.66 -8.49 21.98
N THR A 13 1.44 -9.79 22.22
CA THR A 13 2.35 -10.85 21.76
C THR A 13 2.32 -11.01 20.24
N GLU A 14 1.14 -10.94 19.64
CA GLU A 14 0.95 -10.96 18.18
C GLU A 14 1.67 -9.77 17.51
N GLN A 15 1.47 -8.55 18.03
CA GLN A 15 2.13 -7.36 17.52
C GLN A 15 3.66 -7.48 17.57
N LYS A 16 4.24 -7.98 18.65
CA LYS A 16 5.69 -8.22 18.75
C LYS A 16 6.21 -9.16 17.67
N MET A 17 5.46 -10.22 17.35
CA MET A 17 5.86 -11.16 16.29
C MET A 17 5.74 -10.53 14.90
N LEU A 18 4.69 -9.74 14.65
CA LEU A 18 4.53 -9.01 13.40
C LEU A 18 5.62 -7.94 13.22
N ASP A 19 5.96 -7.21 14.30
CA ASP A 19 7.06 -6.22 14.29
C ASP A 19 8.40 -6.88 13.97
N ALA A 20 8.69 -8.02 14.60
CA ALA A 20 9.90 -8.80 14.34
C ALA A 20 9.95 -9.30 12.88
N ALA A 21 8.83 -9.77 12.35
CA ALA A 21 8.76 -10.24 10.97
C ALA A 21 8.94 -9.08 9.96
N GLU A 22 8.39 -7.91 10.23
CA GLU A 22 8.63 -6.70 9.42
C GLU A 22 10.10 -6.25 9.45
N GLU A 23 10.74 -6.29 10.62
CA GLU A 23 12.16 -5.98 10.76
C GLU A 23 13.03 -6.93 9.94
N LEU A 24 12.74 -8.24 10.00
CA LEU A 24 13.43 -9.25 9.19
C LEU A 24 13.23 -9.03 7.69
N LEU A 25 12.01 -8.65 7.26
CA LEU A 25 11.73 -8.28 5.85
C LEU A 25 12.52 -7.05 5.42
N ARG A 26 12.56 -5.99 6.25
CA ARG A 26 13.32 -4.75 5.97
C ARG A 26 14.82 -4.97 5.92
N ALA A 27 15.34 -6.00 6.58
CA ALA A 27 16.74 -6.39 6.47
C ALA A 27 17.13 -6.97 5.09
N GLY A 28 16.17 -7.11 4.17
CA GLY A 28 16.39 -7.34 2.74
C GLY A 28 16.23 -8.78 2.26
N ASP A 29 15.96 -9.76 3.14
CA ASP A 29 15.79 -11.16 2.71
C ASP A 29 14.57 -11.81 3.39
N ALA A 30 13.48 -11.97 2.62
CA ALA A 30 12.28 -12.62 3.11
C ALA A 30 12.49 -14.08 3.54
N ARG A 31 13.57 -14.74 3.10
CA ARG A 31 13.95 -16.10 3.56
C ARG A 31 14.35 -16.11 5.02
N ASN A 32 14.71 -14.97 5.58
CA ASN A 32 15.03 -14.82 7.00
C ASN A 32 13.81 -14.76 7.90
N VAL A 33 12.60 -14.60 7.32
CA VAL A 33 11.34 -14.64 8.07
C VAL A 33 10.95 -16.09 8.34
N THR A 34 11.67 -16.71 9.26
CA THR A 34 11.43 -18.08 9.74
C THR A 34 10.79 -18.06 11.12
N LEU A 35 10.13 -19.14 11.50
CA LEU A 35 9.61 -19.33 12.86
C LEU A 35 10.67 -19.00 13.92
N GLU A 36 11.86 -19.55 13.76
CA GLU A 36 12.95 -19.41 14.73
C GLU A 36 13.41 -17.95 14.87
N ASN A 37 13.62 -17.26 13.75
CA ASN A 37 14.07 -15.87 13.77
C ASN A 37 13.01 -14.93 14.33
N VAL A 38 11.73 -15.15 13.98
CA VAL A 38 10.61 -14.34 14.48
C VAL A 38 10.44 -14.53 15.99
N VAL A 39 10.46 -15.76 16.47
CA VAL A 39 10.32 -16.08 17.91
C VAL A 39 11.51 -15.51 18.69
N LYS A 40 12.73 -15.66 18.18
CA LYS A 40 13.95 -15.13 18.78
C LYS A 40 13.93 -13.60 18.87
N LEU A 41 13.62 -12.93 17.77
CA LEU A 41 13.64 -11.47 17.69
C LEU A 41 12.49 -10.84 18.51
N SER A 42 11.31 -11.43 18.49
CA SER A 42 10.14 -10.96 19.26
C SER A 42 10.21 -11.27 20.75
N GLY A 43 11.14 -12.14 21.21
CA GLY A 43 11.22 -12.60 22.60
C GLY A 43 9.98 -13.41 23.03
N THR A 44 9.36 -14.15 22.09
CA THR A 44 8.15 -14.94 22.33
C THR A 44 8.44 -16.43 22.30
N SER A 45 7.41 -17.29 22.34
CA SER A 45 7.58 -18.74 22.31
C SER A 45 7.00 -19.35 21.04
N VAL A 46 7.55 -20.50 20.63
CA VAL A 46 7.06 -21.32 19.52
C VAL A 46 5.58 -21.68 19.70
N GLY A 47 5.17 -22.06 20.93
CA GLY A 47 3.76 -22.34 21.23
C GLY A 47 2.85 -21.13 21.06
N SER A 48 3.35 -19.93 21.40
CA SER A 48 2.62 -18.69 21.17
C SER A 48 2.49 -18.35 19.68
N PHE A 49 3.50 -18.66 18.89
CA PHE A 49 3.48 -18.48 17.45
C PHE A 49 2.40 -19.34 16.78
N TYR A 50 2.43 -20.66 17.02
CA TYR A 50 1.45 -21.56 16.44
C TYR A 50 0.01 -21.30 16.90
N ALA A 51 -0.16 -20.88 18.16
CA ALA A 51 -1.49 -20.51 18.69
C ALA A 51 -2.11 -19.29 17.98
N ARG A 52 -1.29 -18.43 17.30
CA ARG A 52 -1.76 -17.22 16.62
C ARG A 52 -1.84 -17.37 15.12
N PHE A 53 -0.80 -17.90 14.53
CA PHE A 53 -0.64 -17.92 13.08
C PHE A 53 -0.85 -19.31 12.47
N GLY A 54 -0.76 -20.37 13.27
CA GLY A 54 -0.85 -21.75 12.78
C GLY A 54 0.34 -22.20 11.93
N SER A 55 0.92 -21.30 11.14
CA SER A 55 2.08 -21.56 10.28
C SER A 55 2.82 -20.27 9.93
N VAL A 56 3.94 -20.37 9.23
CA VAL A 56 4.67 -19.22 8.68
C VAL A 56 3.84 -18.51 7.60
N GLU A 57 3.07 -19.25 6.81
CA GLU A 57 2.12 -18.71 5.83
C GLU A 57 1.04 -17.86 6.53
N GLY A 58 0.52 -18.33 7.67
CA GLY A 58 -0.44 -17.58 8.49
C GLY A 58 0.15 -16.29 9.06
N LEU A 59 1.44 -16.29 9.44
CA LEU A 59 2.15 -15.06 9.81
C LEU A 59 2.20 -14.08 8.62
N PHE A 60 2.53 -14.54 7.42
CA PHE A 60 2.55 -13.68 6.23
C PHE A 60 1.16 -13.16 5.86
N GLU A 61 0.10 -13.94 6.10
CA GLU A 61 -1.27 -13.48 5.94
C GLU A 61 -1.60 -12.37 6.94
N ALA A 62 -1.24 -12.52 8.20
CA ALA A 62 -1.42 -11.50 9.24
C ALA A 62 -0.62 -10.22 8.95
N LEU A 63 0.63 -10.34 8.47
CA LEU A 63 1.44 -9.21 8.00
C LEU A 63 0.76 -8.48 6.85
N ARG A 64 0.20 -9.20 5.91
CA ARG A 64 -0.53 -8.67 4.76
C ARG A 64 -1.73 -7.86 5.20
N ASN A 65 -2.53 -8.41 6.12
CA ASN A 65 -3.69 -7.75 6.69
C ASN A 65 -3.29 -6.47 7.44
N ARG A 66 -2.29 -6.55 8.30
CA ARG A 66 -1.74 -5.39 9.03
C ARG A 66 -1.25 -4.29 8.07
N TYR A 67 -0.49 -4.67 7.04
CA TYR A 67 0.03 -3.76 6.03
C TYR A 67 -1.10 -3.09 5.25
N ARG A 68 -2.06 -3.88 4.80
CA ARG A 68 -3.25 -3.39 4.10
C ARG A 68 -4.01 -2.37 4.95
N ASP A 69 -4.31 -2.69 6.20
CA ASP A 69 -5.10 -1.82 7.08
C ASP A 69 -4.36 -0.51 7.39
N ALA A 70 -3.06 -0.57 7.68
CA ALA A 70 -2.25 0.61 7.93
C ALA A 70 -2.10 1.51 6.68
N VAL A 71 -1.95 0.90 5.49
CA VAL A 71 -1.79 1.64 4.24
C VAL A 71 -3.10 2.18 3.73
N TYR A 72 -4.15 1.35 3.69
CA TYR A 72 -5.41 1.74 3.07
C TYR A 72 -6.25 2.66 3.95
N GLN A 73 -6.34 2.41 5.25
CA GLN A 73 -7.22 3.20 6.10
C GLN A 73 -6.64 4.57 6.44
N THR A 74 -5.32 4.68 6.59
CA THR A 74 -4.72 5.97 6.98
C THR A 74 -4.24 6.75 5.75
N ALA A 75 -3.32 6.19 4.96
CA ALA A 75 -2.68 6.94 3.88
C ALA A 75 -3.63 7.29 2.73
N ILE A 76 -4.55 6.39 2.36
CA ILE A 76 -5.47 6.63 1.24
C ILE A 76 -6.59 7.59 1.62
N LEU A 77 -7.20 7.45 2.79
CA LEU A 77 -8.25 8.36 3.22
C LEU A 77 -7.71 9.79 3.37
N GLU A 78 -6.58 9.97 4.07
CA GLU A 78 -5.92 11.27 4.20
C GLU A 78 -5.51 11.87 2.84
N ALA A 79 -5.08 11.00 1.88
CA ALA A 79 -4.73 11.42 0.54
C ALA A 79 -5.93 12.04 -0.20
N TYR A 80 -7.08 11.37 -0.16
CA TYR A 80 -8.28 11.87 -0.80
C TYR A 80 -8.85 13.11 -0.10
N GLU A 81 -8.79 13.19 1.21
CA GLU A 81 -9.16 14.41 1.95
C GLU A 81 -8.31 15.60 1.51
N LYS A 82 -6.98 15.44 1.44
CA LYS A 82 -6.06 16.47 0.95
C LYS A 82 -6.32 16.83 -0.52
N ALA A 83 -6.55 15.81 -1.37
CA ALA A 83 -6.88 16.02 -2.78
C ALA A 83 -8.18 16.82 -2.94
N PHE A 84 -9.18 16.51 -2.14
CA PHE A 84 -10.46 17.20 -2.17
C PHE A 84 -10.37 18.66 -1.72
N GLN A 85 -9.38 19.04 -0.91
CA GLN A 85 -9.16 20.41 -0.49
C GLN A 85 -8.50 21.28 -1.57
N GLN A 86 -7.89 20.68 -2.61
CA GLN A 86 -7.17 21.44 -3.64
C GLN A 86 -8.12 22.28 -4.51
N THR A 87 -7.58 23.38 -5.03
CA THR A 87 -8.33 24.32 -5.86
C THR A 87 -8.24 24.05 -7.36
N ASP A 88 -7.26 23.25 -7.79
CA ASP A 88 -7.01 22.87 -9.18
C ASP A 88 -6.87 21.35 -9.32
N LEU A 89 -7.18 20.86 -10.53
CA LEU A 89 -7.19 19.42 -10.83
C LEU A 89 -5.80 18.79 -10.71
N ARG A 90 -4.73 19.46 -11.16
CA ARG A 90 -3.39 18.89 -11.13
C ARG A 90 -2.92 18.64 -9.69
N SER A 91 -3.10 19.63 -8.81
CA SER A 91 -2.79 19.48 -7.39
C SER A 91 -3.64 18.40 -6.73
N ALA A 92 -4.93 18.32 -7.06
CA ALA A 92 -5.81 17.27 -6.54
C ALA A 92 -5.32 15.87 -6.95
N LEU A 93 -4.92 15.67 -8.19
CA LEU A 93 -4.32 14.42 -8.67
C LEU A 93 -3.01 14.10 -7.96
N TYR A 94 -2.13 15.08 -7.80
CA TYR A 94 -0.86 14.90 -7.08
C TYR A 94 -1.08 14.38 -5.66
N TYR A 95 -1.97 15.02 -4.89
CA TYR A 95 -2.24 14.63 -3.50
C TYR A 95 -2.98 13.30 -3.38
N SER A 96 -3.76 12.89 -4.38
CA SER A 96 -4.40 11.58 -4.40
C SER A 96 -3.43 10.44 -4.73
N LEU A 97 -2.41 10.67 -5.57
CA LEU A 97 -1.46 9.68 -6.05
C LEU A 97 -0.25 9.51 -5.13
N LYS A 98 0.27 10.63 -4.63
CA LYS A 98 1.53 10.68 -3.88
C LYS A 98 1.62 9.70 -2.72
N PRO A 99 0.68 9.67 -1.74
CA PRO A 99 0.85 8.82 -0.56
C PRO A 99 0.89 7.34 -0.89
N THR A 100 0.12 6.89 -1.87
CA THR A 100 0.10 5.50 -2.31
C THR A 100 1.43 5.07 -2.93
N LEU A 101 2.02 5.93 -3.77
CA LEU A 101 3.31 5.69 -4.41
C LEU A 101 4.47 5.78 -3.41
N GLU A 102 4.41 6.69 -2.43
CA GLU A 102 5.38 6.77 -1.34
C GLU A 102 5.41 5.50 -0.50
N VAL A 103 4.24 4.96 -0.17
CA VAL A 103 4.14 3.70 0.57
C VAL A 103 4.71 2.54 -0.25
N ALA A 104 4.36 2.42 -1.54
CA ALA A 104 4.91 1.38 -2.41
C ALA A 104 6.44 1.37 -2.39
N ARG A 105 7.04 2.55 -2.41
CA ARG A 105 8.50 2.69 -2.40
C ARG A 105 9.12 2.44 -1.03
N ARG A 106 8.53 2.98 0.02
CA ARG A 106 9.02 2.82 1.40
C ARG A 106 9.01 1.37 1.85
N GLU A 107 7.94 0.66 1.51
CA GLU A 107 7.71 -0.72 1.95
C GLU A 107 7.96 -1.75 0.82
N HIS A 108 8.77 -1.39 -0.18
CA HIS A 108 8.95 -2.18 -1.40
C HIS A 108 9.34 -3.65 -1.14
N ILE A 109 10.16 -3.93 -0.13
CA ILE A 109 10.59 -5.31 0.21
C ILE A 109 9.38 -6.14 0.66
N ALA A 110 8.60 -5.62 1.63
CA ALA A 110 7.41 -6.31 2.12
C ALA A 110 6.36 -6.46 1.01
N VAL A 111 6.12 -5.40 0.25
CA VAL A 111 5.15 -5.40 -0.85
C VAL A 111 5.58 -6.34 -1.98
N SER A 112 6.85 -6.35 -2.37
CA SER A 112 7.36 -7.26 -3.42
C SER A 112 7.20 -8.72 -3.04
N TYR A 113 7.47 -9.05 -1.77
CA TYR A 113 7.23 -10.39 -1.26
C TYR A 113 5.74 -10.78 -1.35
N LEU A 114 4.86 -9.90 -0.89
CA LEU A 114 3.42 -10.13 -0.92
C LEU A 114 2.87 -10.27 -2.35
N LEU A 115 3.39 -9.51 -3.30
CA LEU A 115 3.01 -9.61 -4.71
C LEU A 115 3.45 -10.93 -5.37
N ARG A 116 4.61 -11.45 -4.96
CA ARG A 116 5.15 -12.72 -5.50
C ARG A 116 4.49 -13.97 -4.89
N ASN A 117 3.84 -13.82 -3.74
CA ASN A 117 3.18 -14.90 -3.01
C ASN A 117 1.68 -14.60 -2.80
N PRO A 118 0.87 -14.61 -3.88
CA PRO A 118 -0.51 -14.21 -3.79
C PRO A 118 -1.36 -15.33 -3.13
N THR A 119 -1.70 -15.16 -1.87
CA THR A 119 -2.79 -15.89 -1.18
C THR A 119 -3.95 -14.94 -0.86
N ILE A 120 -4.09 -13.86 -1.64
CA ILE A 120 -5.01 -12.76 -1.36
C ILE A 120 -6.41 -13.14 -1.82
N ASP A 121 -7.42 -12.82 -1.00
CA ASP A 121 -8.81 -12.82 -1.44
C ASP A 121 -8.98 -11.83 -2.61
N GLN A 122 -9.20 -12.39 -3.80
CA GLN A 122 -9.39 -11.61 -5.03
C GLN A 122 -10.56 -10.63 -4.90
N MET A 123 -11.62 -11.02 -4.18
CA MET A 123 -12.80 -10.17 -3.99
C MET A 123 -12.47 -8.94 -3.15
N GLU A 124 -11.63 -9.10 -2.13
CA GLU A 124 -11.20 -7.99 -1.30
C GLU A 124 -10.37 -6.96 -2.06
N LEU A 125 -9.42 -7.41 -2.89
CA LEU A 125 -8.67 -6.54 -3.79
C LEU A 125 -9.57 -5.78 -4.77
N VAL A 126 -10.59 -6.45 -5.30
CA VAL A 126 -11.57 -5.81 -6.18
C VAL A 126 -12.34 -4.72 -5.44
N ASN A 127 -12.76 -4.97 -4.20
CA ASN A 127 -13.49 -3.99 -3.40
C ASN A 127 -12.64 -2.76 -3.05
N GLN A 128 -11.37 -2.96 -2.72
CA GLN A 128 -10.44 -1.86 -2.47
C GLN A 128 -10.24 -1.00 -3.72
N ARG A 129 -10.06 -1.62 -4.89
CA ARG A 129 -9.93 -0.89 -6.16
C ARG A 129 -11.20 -0.12 -6.52
N LYS A 130 -12.38 -0.71 -6.29
CA LYS A 130 -13.66 -0.01 -6.46
C LYS A 130 -13.75 1.23 -5.56
N PHE A 131 -13.39 1.10 -4.29
CA PHE A 131 -13.36 2.23 -3.37
C PHE A 131 -12.45 3.37 -3.87
N MET A 132 -11.23 3.05 -4.33
CA MET A 132 -10.31 4.05 -4.90
C MET A 132 -10.89 4.74 -6.15
N VAL A 133 -11.53 3.97 -7.03
CA VAL A 133 -12.21 4.50 -8.21
C VAL A 133 -13.32 5.47 -7.82
N GLU A 134 -14.17 5.12 -6.86
CA GLU A 134 -15.25 6.02 -6.39
C GLU A 134 -14.69 7.30 -5.78
N LYS A 135 -13.67 7.21 -4.94
CA LYS A 135 -13.00 8.40 -4.38
C LYS A 135 -12.35 9.28 -5.45
N THR A 136 -11.75 8.68 -6.46
CA THR A 136 -11.22 9.43 -7.60
C THR A 136 -12.36 10.13 -8.36
N ILE A 137 -13.52 9.48 -8.56
CA ILE A 137 -14.69 10.11 -9.20
C ILE A 137 -15.13 11.35 -8.42
N GLU A 138 -15.20 11.29 -7.07
CA GLU A 138 -15.56 12.43 -6.23
C GLU A 138 -14.63 13.62 -6.48
N VAL A 139 -13.30 13.39 -6.52
CA VAL A 139 -12.30 14.41 -6.83
C VAL A 139 -12.49 14.96 -8.25
N LEU A 140 -12.67 14.10 -9.24
CA LEU A 140 -12.87 14.51 -10.64
C LEU A 140 -14.16 15.33 -10.81
N GLN A 141 -15.23 14.99 -10.09
CA GLN A 141 -16.49 15.75 -10.12
C GLN A 141 -16.31 17.17 -9.61
N LYS A 142 -15.54 17.38 -8.54
CA LYS A 142 -15.21 18.71 -8.04
C LYS A 142 -14.51 19.58 -9.08
N HIS A 143 -13.63 18.97 -9.86
CA HIS A 143 -12.82 19.65 -10.90
C HIS A 143 -13.41 19.49 -12.31
N ARG A 144 -14.72 19.21 -12.43
CA ARG A 144 -15.37 18.87 -13.70
C ARG A 144 -15.13 19.86 -14.84
N LYS A 145 -14.99 21.14 -14.50
CA LYS A 145 -14.81 22.22 -15.48
C LYS A 145 -13.47 22.15 -16.22
N GLU A 146 -12.46 21.56 -15.60
CA GLU A 146 -11.12 21.37 -16.17
C GLU A 146 -11.02 20.12 -17.06
N ILE A 147 -11.98 19.19 -16.95
CA ILE A 147 -11.90 17.85 -17.53
C ILE A 147 -12.65 17.78 -18.85
N LYS A 148 -11.99 17.29 -19.92
CA LYS A 148 -12.56 17.07 -21.25
C LYS A 148 -13.23 15.69 -21.41
N LYS A 149 -12.80 14.69 -20.63
CA LYS A 149 -13.39 13.35 -20.70
C LYS A 149 -14.85 13.35 -20.25
N LYS A 150 -15.75 12.81 -21.10
CA LYS A 150 -17.20 12.77 -20.84
C LYS A 150 -17.55 11.76 -19.75
N ASP A 151 -16.94 10.58 -19.81
CA ASP A 151 -17.16 9.47 -18.87
C ASP A 151 -16.12 9.53 -17.75
N LEU A 152 -16.51 10.10 -16.60
CA LEU A 152 -15.64 10.22 -15.42
C LEU A 152 -15.34 8.87 -14.78
N ARG A 153 -16.26 7.90 -14.84
CA ARG A 153 -16.02 6.56 -14.31
C ARG A 153 -14.89 5.86 -15.07
N ARG A 154 -15.01 5.82 -16.40
CA ARG A 154 -13.95 5.26 -17.25
C ARG A 154 -12.63 6.01 -17.12
N ALA A 155 -12.66 7.32 -16.98
CA ALA A 155 -11.48 8.14 -16.75
C ALA A 155 -10.81 7.79 -15.42
N SER A 156 -11.58 7.68 -14.34
CA SER A 156 -11.11 7.26 -13.01
C SER A 156 -10.50 5.86 -13.03
N GLU A 157 -11.16 4.90 -13.68
CA GLU A 157 -10.63 3.53 -13.84
C GLU A 157 -9.28 3.50 -14.57
N ASN A 158 -9.12 4.32 -15.62
CA ASN A 158 -7.87 4.40 -16.37
C ASN A 158 -6.74 5.02 -15.54
N ILE A 159 -7.00 6.09 -14.79
CA ILE A 159 -6.06 6.69 -13.84
C ILE A 159 -5.66 5.65 -12.78
N SER A 160 -6.63 4.94 -12.23
CA SER A 160 -6.39 3.90 -11.21
C SER A 160 -5.53 2.76 -11.75
N ARG A 161 -5.73 2.32 -13.01
CA ARG A 161 -4.87 1.31 -13.66
C ARG A 161 -3.43 1.80 -13.84
N MET A 162 -3.25 3.04 -14.28
CA MET A 162 -1.92 3.65 -14.46
C MET A 162 -1.20 3.82 -13.12
N ALA A 163 -1.90 4.32 -12.10
CA ALA A 163 -1.38 4.46 -10.75
C ALA A 163 -0.98 3.10 -10.16
N HIS A 164 -1.82 2.06 -10.35
CA HIS A 164 -1.52 0.71 -9.90
C HIS A 164 -0.31 0.10 -10.62
N ALA A 165 -0.19 0.28 -11.93
CA ALA A 165 0.98 -0.19 -12.68
C ALA A 165 2.28 0.46 -12.17
N THR A 166 2.24 1.77 -11.90
CA THR A 166 3.38 2.50 -11.30
C THR A 166 3.67 2.01 -9.88
N TRP A 167 2.62 1.77 -9.08
CA TRP A 167 2.74 1.23 -7.73
C TRP A 167 3.44 -0.14 -7.73
N VAL A 168 3.03 -1.07 -8.61
CA VAL A 168 3.67 -2.37 -8.79
C VAL A 168 5.13 -2.22 -9.22
N HIS A 169 5.41 -1.32 -10.14
CA HIS A 169 6.77 -1.02 -10.58
C HIS A 169 7.66 -0.55 -9.41
N LEU A 170 7.20 0.42 -8.63
CA LEU A 170 7.93 0.94 -7.46
C LEU A 170 8.13 -0.11 -6.37
N ALA A 171 7.24 -1.07 -6.26
CA ALA A 171 7.32 -2.16 -5.29
C ALA A 171 8.30 -3.28 -5.73
N LEU A 172 8.43 -3.54 -7.03
CA LEU A 172 9.20 -4.66 -7.56
C LEU A 172 10.63 -4.30 -7.97
N TYR A 173 10.90 -3.03 -8.31
CA TYR A 173 12.19 -2.61 -8.90
C TYR A 173 12.86 -1.53 -8.07
N GLU A 174 14.16 -1.68 -7.86
CA GLU A 174 14.99 -0.60 -7.33
C GLU A 174 15.12 0.55 -8.36
N PRO A 175 15.31 1.81 -7.92
CA PRO A 175 15.32 2.97 -8.81
C PRO A 175 16.33 2.90 -9.98
N SER A 176 17.40 2.13 -9.81
CA SER A 176 18.44 1.97 -10.84
C SER A 176 18.28 0.72 -11.71
N GLU A 177 17.39 -0.21 -11.35
CA GLU A 177 17.30 -1.51 -12.04
C GLU A 177 16.61 -1.40 -13.40
N PHE A 178 15.67 -0.47 -13.55
CA PHE A 178 14.84 -0.42 -14.75
C PHE A 178 15.62 0.04 -16.01
N ILE A 179 16.41 1.10 -15.87
CA ILE A 179 17.19 1.67 -17.00
C ILE A 179 18.66 1.95 -16.64
N GLY A 180 19.17 1.34 -15.55
CA GLY A 180 20.53 1.58 -15.05
C GLY A 180 20.78 2.99 -14.49
N ARG A 181 19.73 3.81 -14.37
CA ARG A 181 19.81 5.19 -13.90
C ARG A 181 18.85 5.42 -12.75
N LYS A 182 19.32 6.04 -11.66
CA LYS A 182 18.47 6.41 -10.53
C LYS A 182 17.44 7.45 -10.93
N THR A 183 16.17 7.15 -10.65
CA THR A 183 15.06 8.08 -10.78
C THR A 183 14.54 8.43 -9.40
N SER A 184 14.33 9.72 -9.10
CA SER A 184 13.77 10.11 -7.81
C SER A 184 12.29 9.73 -7.72
N LEU A 185 11.83 9.37 -6.53
CA LEU A 185 10.41 9.08 -6.29
C LEU A 185 9.54 10.30 -6.64
N SER A 186 10.01 11.51 -6.31
CA SER A 186 9.32 12.76 -6.66
C SER A 186 9.12 12.89 -8.17
N SER A 187 10.14 12.59 -8.99
CA SER A 187 10.01 12.64 -10.46
C SER A 187 9.00 11.62 -10.98
N VAL A 188 8.89 10.44 -10.36
CA VAL A 188 7.89 9.44 -10.75
C VAL A 188 6.48 9.91 -10.39
N ILE A 189 6.29 10.48 -9.20
CA ILE A 189 5.00 11.02 -8.76
C ILE A 189 4.55 12.16 -9.67
N GLU A 190 5.45 13.11 -9.98
CA GLU A 190 5.17 14.21 -10.92
C GLU A 190 4.79 13.69 -12.30
N LEU A 191 5.55 12.73 -12.85
CA LEU A 191 5.27 12.14 -14.15
C LEU A 191 3.86 11.51 -14.21
N VAL A 192 3.50 10.69 -13.22
CA VAL A 192 2.18 10.04 -13.19
C VAL A 192 1.06 11.07 -13.01
N THR A 193 1.32 12.13 -12.24
CA THR A 193 0.40 13.26 -12.09
C THR A 193 0.18 13.98 -13.41
N ASP A 194 1.26 14.33 -14.11
CA ASP A 194 1.20 15.02 -15.40
C ASP A 194 0.54 14.17 -16.50
N MET A 195 0.83 12.87 -16.53
CA MET A 195 0.15 11.94 -17.43
C MET A 195 -1.34 11.86 -17.15
N SER A 196 -1.75 11.80 -15.88
CA SER A 196 -3.15 11.79 -15.47
C SER A 196 -3.86 13.09 -15.82
N TYR A 197 -3.21 14.23 -15.57
CA TYR A 197 -3.72 15.55 -15.89
C TYR A 197 -3.88 15.73 -17.42
N ALA A 198 -2.85 15.42 -18.17
CA ALA A 198 -2.89 15.50 -19.65
C ALA A 198 -4.01 14.60 -20.21
N TYR A 199 -4.12 13.36 -19.73
CA TYR A 199 -5.20 12.45 -20.13
C TYR A 199 -6.58 13.04 -19.89
N LEU A 200 -6.81 13.70 -18.76
CA LEU A 200 -8.12 14.27 -18.43
C LEU A 200 -8.44 15.55 -19.18
N THR A 201 -7.44 16.37 -19.51
CA THR A 201 -7.60 17.71 -20.10
C THR A 201 -7.49 17.75 -21.63
N THR A 202 -7.11 16.63 -22.26
CA THR A 202 -7.10 16.47 -23.72
C THR A 202 -8.38 15.76 -24.19
N GLU A 203 -8.78 15.98 -25.44
CA GLU A 203 -9.94 15.33 -26.08
C GLU A 203 -9.73 13.84 -26.33
#